data_e04124dee3534b840717a7363f6decd1
#
_entry.id   e04124dee3534b840717a7363f6decd1
#
_cell.length_a   1.000
_cell.length_b   1.000
_cell.length_c   1.000
_cell.angle_alpha   90.00
_cell.angle_beta   90.00
_cell.angle_gamma   90.00
#
_symmetry.space_group_name_H-M   'P 1'
#
loop_
_entity.id
_entity.type
_entity.pdbx_description
1 polymer ?
#
loop_
_entity_poly.entity_id
_entity_poly.type
_entity_poly.pdbx_seq_one_letter_code
_entity_poly.pdbx_strand_id
1 'polypeptide(L)'
;MPAPSGGCPKNMVMGPCGGVRPNGDCELAARPCAFPVPERWADPVPAVPLRSVPLILTDFTSEPYSAASHRSVAAVLAPVSDAVLVGDHQRHPDFPPALLASLLQDVGARPWVTLTCRDRNRVALEQELAALRHLDVDAVLCVTGDGRPRTRPGAAPVFDLDGPRLTALAAAAGIPAVVPETPAAPPRHLRPFRLGQKQRAGAAAAVLNHDTPASVAGFMRGTAKVGLTIPVIAAVAVFTDERSAAAISVLPGLELDQAAVRRVLASPDPVAAGIAFAAEEARTLLSIPGVAGVNISGLASARGYEFAARVKADLAQRVRDEFGEGHDDAR
;
A
#
# COMPACT_ATOMS: atom_id res chain seq x y z
N MET A 1 -11.71 14.45 17.43
CA MET A 1 -10.93 14.45 16.18
C MET A 1 -10.52 15.87 15.84
N PRO A 2 -9.26 16.12 15.41
CA PRO A 2 -8.83 17.46 15.02
C PRO A 2 -9.65 17.99 13.83
N ALA A 3 -9.89 19.30 13.81
CA ALA A 3 -10.57 19.97 12.71
C ALA A 3 -9.65 20.04 11.47
N PRO A 4 -10.19 19.99 10.24
CA PRO A 4 -9.39 20.16 9.03
C PRO A 4 -8.73 21.55 9.02
N SER A 5 -7.48 21.62 8.58
CA SER A 5 -6.81 22.91 8.37
C SER A 5 -7.52 23.68 7.26
N GLY A 6 -7.87 24.95 7.51
CA GLY A 6 -8.48 25.80 6.51
C GLY A 6 -7.63 25.85 5.25
N GLY A 7 -8.20 25.34 4.14
CA GLY A 7 -7.58 25.44 2.83
C GLY A 7 -7.02 24.16 2.22
N CYS A 8 -6.97 23.01 2.90
CA CYS A 8 -6.58 21.76 2.25
C CYS A 8 -7.77 21.11 1.51
N PRO A 9 -7.71 20.91 0.16
CA PRO A 9 -8.82 20.32 -0.59
C PRO A 9 -9.14 18.86 -0.23
N LYS A 10 -8.21 18.17 0.45
CA LYS A 10 -8.39 16.80 0.95
C LYS A 10 -8.75 16.76 2.44
N ASN A 11 -9.08 17.89 3.03
CA ASN A 11 -9.39 17.98 4.47
C ASN A 11 -8.36 17.32 5.39
N MET A 12 -7.07 17.35 4.98
CA MET A 12 -5.98 16.83 5.81
C MET A 12 -5.90 17.57 7.15
N VAL A 13 -5.54 16.86 8.22
CA VAL A 13 -5.46 17.45 9.58
C VAL A 13 -4.05 17.46 10.19
N MET A 14 -3.10 16.67 9.63
CA MET A 14 -1.79 16.52 10.29
C MET A 14 -0.58 16.82 9.43
N GLY A 15 -0.76 17.08 8.16
CA GLY A 15 0.41 17.31 7.34
C GLY A 15 0.21 17.00 5.86
N PRO A 16 1.25 17.17 5.06
CA PRO A 16 1.17 17.04 3.62
C PRO A 16 0.81 15.60 3.22
N CYS A 17 -0.09 15.45 2.26
CA CYS A 17 -0.42 14.14 1.66
C CYS A 17 0.75 13.61 0.82
N GLY A 18 0.64 12.38 0.29
CA GLY A 18 1.62 11.80 -0.63
C GLY A 18 1.67 12.44 -2.01
N GLY A 19 0.71 13.32 -2.34
CA GLY A 19 0.59 13.94 -3.66
C GLY A 19 1.19 15.33 -3.79
N VAL A 20 1.90 15.85 -2.77
CA VAL A 20 2.61 17.12 -2.89
C VAL A 20 3.58 17.06 -4.06
N ARG A 21 3.55 18.08 -4.93
CA ARG A 21 4.41 18.15 -6.12
C ARG A 21 5.87 18.46 -5.72
N PRO A 22 6.86 18.17 -6.59
CA PRO A 22 8.27 18.43 -6.30
C PRO A 22 8.58 19.91 -5.97
N ASN A 23 7.83 20.86 -6.51
CA ASN A 23 7.94 22.28 -6.20
C ASN A 23 7.24 22.72 -4.89
N GLY A 24 6.65 21.78 -4.14
CA GLY A 24 5.92 22.05 -2.89
C GLY A 24 4.44 22.38 -3.08
N ASP A 25 3.93 22.40 -4.31
CA ASP A 25 2.53 22.73 -4.60
C ASP A 25 1.58 21.58 -4.29
N CYS A 26 0.33 21.95 -4.05
CA CYS A 26 -0.78 21.02 -3.87
C CYS A 26 -1.09 20.27 -5.17
N GLU A 27 -1.36 18.98 -5.10
CA GLU A 27 -1.75 18.20 -6.28
C GLU A 27 -3.13 18.58 -6.86
N LEU A 28 -4.02 19.13 -6.02
CA LEU A 28 -5.40 19.50 -6.40
C LEU A 28 -5.60 20.99 -6.70
N ALA A 29 -4.68 21.84 -6.24
CA ALA A 29 -4.81 23.30 -6.39
C ALA A 29 -3.51 23.91 -6.89
N ALA A 30 -3.60 24.98 -7.67
CA ALA A 30 -2.44 25.75 -8.15
C ALA A 30 -1.94 26.71 -7.05
N ARG A 31 -1.48 26.14 -5.92
CA ARG A 31 -0.94 26.88 -4.78
C ARG A 31 -0.04 25.99 -3.92
N PRO A 32 0.82 26.55 -3.07
CA PRO A 32 1.59 25.78 -2.10
C PRO A 32 0.71 24.87 -1.22
N CYS A 33 1.29 23.74 -0.76
CA CYS A 33 0.64 22.87 0.19
C CYS A 33 0.28 23.66 1.48
N ALA A 34 -0.93 23.42 1.99
CA ALA A 34 -1.40 24.09 3.22
C ALA A 34 -0.63 23.65 4.48
N PHE A 35 0.21 22.62 4.38
CA PHE A 35 1.01 22.09 5.49
C PHE A 35 2.50 22.26 5.20
N PRO A 36 3.11 23.41 5.55
CA PRO A 36 4.56 23.58 5.47
C PRO A 36 5.30 22.69 6.50
N VAL A 37 4.65 22.39 7.61
CA VAL A 37 5.15 21.51 8.68
C VAL A 37 4.03 20.57 9.11
N PRO A 38 4.32 19.28 9.40
CA PRO A 38 3.33 18.36 9.94
C PRO A 38 2.96 18.75 11.38
N GLU A 39 1.68 18.61 11.70
CA GLU A 39 1.17 18.78 13.06
C GLU A 39 1.24 17.46 13.85
N ARG A 40 1.25 17.57 15.18
CA ARG A 40 1.25 16.42 16.06
C ARG A 40 -0.18 15.93 16.27
N TRP A 41 -0.39 14.62 16.15
CA TRP A 41 -1.63 13.99 16.58
C TRP A 41 -1.76 14.12 18.11
N ALA A 42 -2.79 14.81 18.58
CA ALA A 42 -2.90 15.22 19.97
C ALA A 42 -3.14 14.00 20.90
N ASP A 43 -4.18 13.22 20.62
CA ASP A 43 -4.64 12.16 21.51
C ASP A 43 -4.28 10.79 20.91
N PRO A 44 -3.24 10.09 21.43
CA PRO A 44 -2.87 8.78 20.92
C PRO A 44 -4.03 7.78 20.98
N VAL A 45 -4.25 7.08 19.88
CA VAL A 45 -5.23 6.00 19.78
C VAL A 45 -4.47 4.67 19.90
N PRO A 46 -4.85 3.77 20.81
CA PRO A 46 -4.28 2.43 20.87
C PRO A 46 -4.47 1.70 19.55
N ALA A 47 -3.40 1.14 19.01
CA ALA A 47 -3.50 0.30 17.83
C ALA A 47 -4.14 -1.06 18.18
N VAL A 48 -4.99 -1.56 17.30
CA VAL A 48 -5.40 -2.97 17.33
C VAL A 48 -4.25 -3.76 16.70
N PRO A 49 -3.66 -4.75 17.41
CA PRO A 49 -2.51 -5.48 16.88
C PRO A 49 -2.89 -6.32 15.67
N LEU A 50 -1.95 -6.47 14.73
CA LEU A 50 -2.06 -7.48 13.68
C LEU A 50 -2.04 -8.89 14.29
N ARG A 51 -2.76 -9.84 13.69
CA ARG A 51 -2.67 -11.27 14.06
C ARG A 51 -1.27 -11.83 13.80
N SER A 52 -0.67 -11.42 12.70
CA SER A 52 0.72 -11.71 12.35
C SER A 52 1.25 -10.60 11.45
N VAL A 53 2.54 -10.32 11.53
CA VAL A 53 3.22 -9.42 10.60
C VAL A 53 3.55 -10.22 9.34
N PRO A 54 3.05 -9.84 8.14
CA PRO A 54 3.34 -10.60 6.94
C PRO A 54 4.81 -10.42 6.51
N LEU A 55 5.50 -11.53 6.23
CA LEU A 55 6.72 -11.50 5.44
C LEU A 55 6.39 -11.14 3.98
N ILE A 56 5.31 -11.74 3.47
CA ILE A 56 4.86 -11.57 2.08
C ILE A 56 3.43 -11.07 2.06
N LEU A 57 3.29 -9.81 1.67
CA LEU A 57 2.04 -9.20 1.23
C LEU A 57 2.05 -9.17 -0.30
N THR A 58 0.92 -9.42 -0.95
CA THR A 58 0.85 -9.40 -2.41
C THR A 58 -0.31 -8.54 -2.89
N ASP A 59 -0.03 -7.55 -3.75
CA ASP A 59 -1.07 -6.74 -4.39
C ASP A 59 -1.98 -7.60 -5.25
N PHE A 60 -3.29 -7.42 -5.04
CA PHE A 60 -4.34 -8.09 -5.79
C PHE A 60 -4.75 -7.30 -7.04
N THR A 61 -4.79 -7.97 -8.18
CA THR A 61 -5.26 -7.38 -9.44
C THR A 61 -5.98 -8.46 -10.24
N SER A 62 -7.23 -8.22 -10.58
CA SER A 62 -8.12 -9.14 -11.29
C SER A 62 -9.02 -8.37 -12.25
N GLU A 63 -9.86 -9.07 -13.01
CA GLU A 63 -10.86 -8.45 -13.88
C GLU A 63 -11.93 -7.78 -13.00
N PRO A 64 -12.14 -6.46 -13.14
CA PRO A 64 -13.15 -5.74 -12.37
C PRO A 64 -14.56 -6.31 -12.57
N TYR A 65 -15.37 -6.33 -11.49
CA TYR A 65 -16.75 -6.85 -11.47
C TYR A 65 -16.88 -8.32 -11.86
N SER A 66 -15.80 -9.10 -11.80
CA SER A 66 -15.81 -10.55 -12.11
C SER A 66 -15.48 -11.38 -10.86
N ALA A 67 -16.51 -11.85 -10.15
CA ALA A 67 -16.33 -12.71 -8.99
C ALA A 67 -15.54 -14.00 -9.31
N ALA A 68 -15.67 -14.52 -10.53
CA ALA A 68 -14.90 -15.68 -10.99
C ALA A 68 -13.41 -15.35 -11.11
N SER A 69 -13.06 -14.20 -11.72
CA SER A 69 -11.67 -13.75 -11.83
C SER A 69 -11.07 -13.45 -10.46
N HIS A 70 -11.86 -12.85 -9.55
CA HIS A 70 -11.39 -12.57 -8.18
C HIS A 70 -11.01 -13.87 -7.46
N ARG A 71 -11.88 -14.88 -7.48
CA ARG A 71 -11.58 -16.19 -6.86
C ARG A 71 -10.41 -16.92 -7.53
N SER A 72 -10.35 -16.91 -8.87
CA SER A 72 -9.27 -17.56 -9.62
C SER A 72 -7.91 -16.97 -9.28
N VAL A 73 -7.77 -15.64 -9.30
CA VAL A 73 -6.52 -14.95 -8.96
C VAL A 73 -6.17 -15.14 -7.49
N ALA A 74 -7.14 -14.99 -6.58
CA ALA A 74 -6.91 -15.15 -5.16
C ALA A 74 -6.46 -16.57 -4.79
N ALA A 75 -7.02 -17.59 -5.42
CA ALA A 75 -6.63 -18.99 -5.22
C ALA A 75 -5.18 -19.29 -5.61
N VAL A 76 -4.62 -18.55 -6.57
CA VAL A 76 -3.19 -18.66 -6.94
C VAL A 76 -2.30 -18.00 -5.87
N LEU A 77 -2.73 -16.88 -5.28
CA LEU A 77 -1.92 -16.10 -4.33
C LEU A 77 -2.01 -16.62 -2.88
N ALA A 78 -3.16 -17.15 -2.48
CA ALA A 78 -3.44 -17.57 -1.10
C ALA A 78 -2.40 -18.54 -0.50
N PRO A 79 -1.89 -19.56 -1.22
CA PRO A 79 -0.94 -20.51 -0.64
C PRO A 79 0.44 -19.94 -0.32
N VAL A 80 0.82 -18.84 -0.99
CA VAL A 80 2.19 -18.29 -0.97
C VAL A 80 2.29 -16.90 -0.34
N SER A 81 1.16 -16.25 -0.07
CA SER A 81 1.10 -14.92 0.55
C SER A 81 0.57 -15.03 1.99
N ASP A 82 1.19 -14.30 2.93
CA ASP A 82 0.66 -14.21 4.29
C ASP A 82 -0.62 -13.38 4.33
N ALA A 83 -0.72 -12.40 3.42
CA ALA A 83 -1.93 -11.64 3.16
C ALA A 83 -1.97 -11.14 1.71
N VAL A 84 -3.18 -10.82 1.23
CA VAL A 84 -3.44 -10.30 -0.13
C VAL A 84 -4.02 -8.90 -0.01
N LEU A 85 -3.34 -7.90 -0.59
CA LEU A 85 -3.73 -6.50 -0.51
C LEU A 85 -4.70 -6.13 -1.64
N VAL A 86 -5.94 -5.88 -1.26
CA VAL A 86 -7.01 -5.46 -2.18
C VAL A 86 -6.98 -3.95 -2.32
N GLY A 87 -6.75 -3.45 -3.54
CA GLY A 87 -6.75 -2.03 -3.85
C GLY A 87 -8.16 -1.41 -3.91
N ASP A 88 -8.23 -0.09 -3.85
CA ASP A 88 -9.44 0.70 -4.02
C ASP A 88 -9.18 1.81 -5.05
N HIS A 89 -9.43 1.50 -6.33
CA HIS A 89 -9.02 2.29 -7.48
C HIS A 89 -10.19 2.96 -8.19
N GLN A 90 -10.21 4.28 -8.26
CA GLN A 90 -11.26 5.02 -8.94
C GLN A 90 -11.28 4.83 -10.47
N ARG A 91 -10.12 4.58 -11.09
CA ARG A 91 -10.02 4.35 -12.53
C ARG A 91 -10.58 3.01 -12.99
N HIS A 92 -10.45 2.04 -12.11
CA HIS A 92 -10.92 0.68 -12.30
C HIS A 92 -11.80 0.33 -11.09
N PRO A 93 -13.00 0.97 -11.02
CA PRO A 93 -13.93 0.66 -9.93
C PRO A 93 -14.32 -0.81 -9.99
N ASP A 94 -14.52 -1.39 -8.83
CA ASP A 94 -14.87 -2.79 -8.65
C ASP A 94 -16.01 -2.93 -7.63
N PHE A 95 -16.30 -4.15 -7.23
CA PHE A 95 -17.23 -4.41 -6.15
C PHE A 95 -16.86 -3.66 -4.87
N PRO A 96 -17.82 -3.42 -3.95
CA PRO A 96 -17.53 -2.84 -2.65
C PRO A 96 -16.44 -3.63 -1.90
N PRO A 97 -15.59 -2.96 -1.11
CA PRO A 97 -14.45 -3.59 -0.42
C PRO A 97 -14.83 -4.81 0.42
N ALA A 98 -15.96 -4.78 1.12
CA ALA A 98 -16.44 -5.91 1.92
C ALA A 98 -16.81 -7.12 1.05
N LEU A 99 -17.42 -6.92 -0.14
CA LEU A 99 -17.70 -8.04 -1.06
C LEU A 99 -16.40 -8.63 -1.62
N LEU A 100 -15.43 -7.80 -1.99
CA LEU A 100 -14.11 -8.28 -2.43
C LEU A 100 -13.44 -9.13 -1.33
N ALA A 101 -13.46 -8.65 -0.09
CA ALA A 101 -12.92 -9.42 1.04
C ALA A 101 -13.57 -10.82 1.16
N SER A 102 -14.89 -10.88 1.11
CA SER A 102 -15.63 -12.14 1.16
C SER A 102 -15.27 -13.09 0.02
N LEU A 103 -15.17 -12.58 -1.23
CA LEU A 103 -14.80 -13.39 -2.39
C LEU A 103 -13.39 -13.98 -2.28
N LEU A 104 -12.45 -13.26 -1.68
CA LEU A 104 -11.09 -13.73 -1.45
C LEU A 104 -11.04 -14.78 -0.32
N GLN A 105 -11.80 -14.54 0.76
CA GLN A 105 -11.92 -15.49 1.88
C GLN A 105 -12.55 -16.82 1.46
N ASP A 106 -13.47 -16.83 0.48
CA ASP A 106 -14.07 -18.05 -0.08
C ASP A 106 -13.03 -19.06 -0.60
N VAL A 107 -11.85 -18.59 -0.97
CA VAL A 107 -10.74 -19.43 -1.49
C VAL A 107 -9.55 -19.52 -0.53
N GLY A 108 -9.73 -19.12 0.72
CA GLY A 108 -8.72 -19.23 1.77
C GLY A 108 -7.66 -18.11 1.78
N ALA A 109 -7.83 -17.06 0.95
CA ALA A 109 -6.96 -15.90 1.03
C ALA A 109 -7.26 -15.06 2.29
N ARG A 110 -6.24 -14.37 2.79
CA ARG A 110 -6.33 -13.44 3.93
C ARG A 110 -6.30 -12.00 3.42
N PRO A 111 -7.45 -11.33 3.23
CA PRO A 111 -7.46 -10.00 2.62
C PRO A 111 -7.03 -8.92 3.60
N TRP A 112 -6.11 -8.06 3.17
CA TRP A 112 -5.93 -6.71 3.66
C TRP A 112 -6.66 -5.76 2.72
N VAL A 113 -7.60 -4.98 3.24
CA VAL A 113 -8.55 -4.24 2.41
C VAL A 113 -8.25 -2.76 2.43
N THR A 114 -8.04 -2.17 1.26
CA THR A 114 -7.86 -0.72 1.16
C THR A 114 -9.20 0.00 1.24
N LEU A 115 -9.30 0.99 2.13
CA LEU A 115 -10.36 1.97 2.16
C LEU A 115 -9.83 3.36 1.84
N THR A 116 -10.41 4.05 0.85
CA THR A 116 -10.05 5.43 0.51
C THR A 116 -11.13 6.42 0.94
N CYS A 117 -10.67 7.54 1.52
CA CYS A 117 -11.53 8.67 1.88
C CYS A 117 -11.94 9.50 0.65
N ARG A 118 -11.32 9.29 -0.50
CA ARG A 118 -11.58 10.08 -1.72
C ARG A 118 -13.04 10.01 -2.16
N ASP A 119 -13.63 8.82 -2.16
CA ASP A 119 -14.94 8.55 -2.78
C ASP A 119 -16.04 8.32 -1.76
N ARG A 120 -15.73 8.32 -0.45
CA ARG A 120 -16.66 7.98 0.63
C ARG A 120 -16.71 9.06 1.69
N ASN A 121 -17.93 9.40 2.14
CA ASN A 121 -18.11 10.18 3.35
C ASN A 121 -17.93 9.28 4.59
N ARG A 122 -17.94 9.89 5.76
CA ARG A 122 -17.76 9.20 7.03
C ARG A 122 -18.77 8.06 7.25
N VAL A 123 -20.05 8.28 6.88
CA VAL A 123 -21.10 7.26 7.07
C VAL A 123 -20.79 6.01 6.24
N ALA A 124 -20.44 6.18 4.96
CA ALA A 124 -20.06 5.06 4.10
C ALA A 124 -18.80 4.34 4.59
N LEU A 125 -17.82 5.08 5.11
CA LEU A 125 -16.61 4.48 5.71
C LEU A 125 -16.92 3.68 6.97
N GLU A 126 -17.80 4.18 7.85
CA GLU A 126 -18.23 3.46 9.06
C GLU A 126 -19.01 2.18 8.69
N GLN A 127 -19.85 2.21 7.64
CA GLN A 127 -20.56 1.03 7.12
C GLN A 127 -19.60 -0.03 6.58
N GLU A 128 -18.62 0.37 5.78
CA GLU A 128 -17.59 -0.56 5.27
C GLU A 128 -16.75 -1.15 6.42
N LEU A 129 -16.33 -0.36 7.39
CA LEU A 129 -15.62 -0.87 8.56
C LEU A 129 -16.46 -1.87 9.35
N ALA A 130 -17.76 -1.62 9.54
CA ALA A 130 -18.63 -2.55 10.22
C ALA A 130 -18.76 -3.90 9.47
N ALA A 131 -18.89 -3.84 8.13
CA ALA A 131 -18.93 -5.03 7.29
C ALA A 131 -17.61 -5.81 7.31
N LEU A 132 -16.46 -5.12 7.18
CA LEU A 132 -15.13 -5.73 7.24
C LEU A 132 -14.84 -6.36 8.61
N ARG A 133 -15.28 -5.73 9.69
CA ARG A 133 -15.21 -6.31 11.03
C ARG A 133 -16.05 -7.59 11.14
N HIS A 134 -17.26 -7.60 10.59
CA HIS A 134 -18.12 -8.77 10.56
C HIS A 134 -17.48 -9.94 9.80
N LEU A 135 -16.79 -9.64 8.70
CA LEU A 135 -16.02 -10.59 7.91
C LEU A 135 -14.68 -11.00 8.57
N ASP A 136 -14.33 -10.41 9.70
CA ASP A 136 -13.12 -10.70 10.45
C ASP A 136 -11.84 -10.58 9.60
N VAL A 137 -11.75 -9.50 8.78
CA VAL A 137 -10.55 -9.25 7.94
C VAL A 137 -9.32 -8.99 8.80
N ASP A 138 -8.15 -9.37 8.31
CA ASP A 138 -6.91 -9.25 9.05
C ASP A 138 -6.44 -7.79 9.24
N ALA A 139 -6.69 -6.91 8.27
CA ALA A 139 -6.37 -5.50 8.37
C ALA A 139 -7.08 -4.63 7.33
N VAL A 140 -7.14 -3.34 7.60
CA VAL A 140 -7.61 -2.31 6.67
C VAL A 140 -6.49 -1.31 6.38
N LEU A 141 -6.14 -1.14 5.09
CA LEU A 141 -5.20 -0.10 4.65
C LEU A 141 -5.95 1.23 4.49
N CYS A 142 -5.71 2.17 5.42
CA CYS A 142 -6.41 3.46 5.53
C CYS A 142 -5.74 4.53 4.66
N VAL A 143 -6.37 4.88 3.54
CA VAL A 143 -5.79 5.78 2.52
C VAL A 143 -6.61 7.06 2.40
N THR A 144 -5.95 8.22 2.34
CA THR A 144 -6.65 9.47 1.99
C THR A 144 -7.17 9.40 0.56
N GLY A 145 -6.40 8.83 -0.35
CA GLY A 145 -6.70 8.75 -1.78
C GLY A 145 -6.06 9.85 -2.61
N ASP A 146 -5.82 9.53 -3.87
CA ASP A 146 -5.27 10.46 -4.86
C ASP A 146 -6.33 11.43 -5.35
N GLY A 147 -5.92 12.68 -5.55
CA GLY A 147 -6.78 13.71 -6.11
C GLY A 147 -6.40 14.16 -7.52
N ARG A 148 -5.54 13.41 -8.20
CA ARG A 148 -5.01 13.77 -9.51
C ARG A 148 -6.10 13.71 -10.60
N PRO A 149 -5.93 14.45 -11.74
CA PRO A 149 -6.93 14.52 -12.81
C PRO A 149 -7.21 13.19 -13.54
N ARG A 150 -6.80 12.09 -12.94
CA ARG A 150 -7.08 10.72 -13.39
C ARG A 150 -8.29 10.10 -12.72
N THR A 151 -9.11 10.90 -12.05
CA THR A 151 -10.40 10.47 -11.52
C THR A 151 -11.39 10.14 -12.64
N ARG A 152 -12.36 9.29 -12.32
CA ARG A 152 -13.43 8.95 -13.27
C ARG A 152 -14.15 10.22 -13.71
N PRO A 153 -14.35 10.45 -15.02
CA PRO A 153 -15.09 11.62 -15.49
C PRO A 153 -16.47 11.74 -14.82
N GLY A 154 -16.81 12.92 -14.31
CA GLY A 154 -18.07 13.19 -13.63
C GLY A 154 -18.13 12.77 -12.15
N ALA A 155 -17.10 12.15 -11.59
CA ALA A 155 -17.01 11.87 -10.16
C ALA A 155 -16.38 13.05 -9.42
N ALA A 156 -17.06 13.55 -8.38
CA ALA A 156 -16.52 14.55 -7.46
C ALA A 156 -15.85 13.83 -6.27
N PRO A 157 -14.68 14.28 -5.82
CA PRO A 157 -14.07 13.72 -4.61
C PRO A 157 -14.84 14.18 -3.37
N VAL A 158 -14.90 13.31 -2.38
CA VAL A 158 -15.61 13.57 -1.09
C VAL A 158 -14.64 14.10 -0.04
N PHE A 159 -13.58 13.37 0.29
CA PHE A 159 -12.59 13.72 1.31
C PHE A 159 -13.18 14.24 2.63
N ASP A 160 -14.24 13.63 3.10
CA ASP A 160 -14.85 13.96 4.40
C ASP A 160 -13.88 13.68 5.56
N LEU A 161 -13.10 12.61 5.41
CA LEU A 161 -11.98 12.26 6.28
C LEU A 161 -10.66 12.24 5.49
N ASP A 162 -9.55 12.19 6.24
CA ASP A 162 -8.22 11.84 5.72
C ASP A 162 -7.76 10.48 6.27
N GLY A 163 -6.66 9.96 5.74
CA GLY A 163 -6.14 8.64 6.13
C GLY A 163 -5.92 8.49 7.65
N PRO A 164 -5.29 9.43 8.36
CA PRO A 164 -5.14 9.34 9.81
C PRO A 164 -6.45 9.31 10.60
N ARG A 165 -7.46 10.08 10.21
CA ARG A 165 -8.79 10.00 10.86
C ARG A 165 -9.48 8.67 10.57
N LEU A 166 -9.36 8.14 9.35
CA LEU A 166 -9.84 6.80 9.02
C LEU A 166 -9.09 5.73 9.82
N THR A 167 -7.77 5.89 10.02
CA THR A 167 -6.97 5.00 10.88
C THR A 167 -7.53 4.95 12.30
N ALA A 168 -7.82 6.11 12.88
CA ALA A 168 -8.42 6.18 14.22
C ALA A 168 -9.82 5.55 14.27
N LEU A 169 -10.63 5.68 13.23
CA LEU A 169 -11.94 5.01 13.14
C LEU A 169 -11.81 3.50 13.04
N ALA A 170 -10.90 2.98 12.22
CA ALA A 170 -10.66 1.55 12.08
C ALA A 170 -10.18 0.94 13.40
N ALA A 171 -9.24 1.59 14.11
CA ALA A 171 -8.79 1.16 15.42
C ALA A 171 -9.93 1.18 16.45
N ALA A 172 -10.77 2.23 16.47
CA ALA A 172 -11.95 2.31 17.34
C ALA A 172 -12.99 1.24 17.00
N ALA A 173 -13.09 0.81 15.75
CA ALA A 173 -13.94 -0.29 15.32
C ALA A 173 -13.36 -1.68 15.68
N GLY A 174 -12.15 -1.76 16.25
CA GLY A 174 -11.48 -3.00 16.61
C GLY A 174 -10.86 -3.75 15.45
N ILE A 175 -10.48 -3.04 14.38
CA ILE A 175 -9.82 -3.60 13.19
C ILE A 175 -8.37 -3.11 13.14
N PRO A 176 -7.37 -3.99 12.90
CA PRO A 176 -6.01 -3.56 12.67
C PRO A 176 -5.93 -2.56 11.50
N ALA A 177 -5.46 -1.35 11.80
CA ALA A 177 -5.32 -0.30 10.80
C ALA A 177 -3.89 -0.26 10.28
N VAL A 178 -3.73 -0.34 8.97
CA VAL A 178 -2.45 -0.20 8.27
C VAL A 178 -2.45 1.11 7.51
N VAL A 179 -1.29 1.73 7.35
CA VAL A 179 -1.18 3.03 6.70
C VAL A 179 -0.15 3.03 5.58
N PRO A 180 -0.41 3.69 4.45
CA PRO A 180 0.62 3.87 3.44
C PRO A 180 1.57 5.00 3.82
N GLU A 181 2.84 4.90 3.41
CA GLU A 181 3.73 6.04 3.37
C GLU A 181 4.56 6.04 2.09
N THR A 182 4.96 7.23 1.63
CA THR A 182 5.75 7.42 0.41
C THR A 182 7.04 8.15 0.77
N PRO A 183 8.16 7.44 1.00
CA PRO A 183 9.44 8.05 1.37
C PRO A 183 9.90 9.13 0.38
N ALA A 184 9.71 8.87 -0.93
CA ALA A 184 10.09 9.79 -2.00
C ALA A 184 9.22 11.06 -2.11
N ALA A 185 8.01 11.09 -1.51
CA ALA A 185 7.11 12.22 -1.66
C ALA A 185 7.62 13.47 -0.94
N PRO A 186 7.59 14.66 -1.59
CA PRO A 186 7.95 15.90 -0.91
C PRO A 186 6.99 16.24 0.24
N PRO A 187 7.47 16.91 1.30
CA PRO A 187 8.86 17.10 1.69
C PRO A 187 9.43 15.81 2.33
N ARG A 188 10.47 15.24 1.73
CA ARG A 188 11.02 13.91 2.13
C ARG A 188 11.45 13.86 3.61
N HIS A 189 12.08 14.92 4.11
CA HIS A 189 12.58 14.98 5.50
C HIS A 189 11.47 14.95 6.57
N LEU A 190 10.22 15.25 6.21
CA LEU A 190 9.06 15.22 7.10
C LEU A 190 8.35 13.85 7.11
N ARG A 191 8.64 12.94 6.15
CA ARG A 191 7.93 11.67 6.04
C ARG A 191 8.10 10.74 7.23
N PRO A 192 9.29 10.62 7.85
CA PRO A 192 9.44 9.83 9.07
C PRO A 192 8.57 10.35 10.22
N PHE A 193 8.56 11.67 10.46
CA PHE A 193 7.70 12.27 11.48
C PHE A 193 6.22 12.01 11.18
N ARG A 194 5.81 12.19 9.92
CA ARG A 194 4.44 11.94 9.48
C ARG A 194 4.00 10.49 9.74
N LEU A 195 4.87 9.49 9.46
CA LEU A 195 4.56 8.10 9.78
C LEU A 195 4.41 7.89 11.30
N GLY A 196 5.26 8.51 12.12
CA GLY A 196 5.11 8.52 13.57
C GLY A 196 3.75 9.10 14.03
N GLN A 197 3.21 10.11 13.33
CA GLN A 197 1.87 10.63 13.64
C GLN A 197 0.75 9.65 13.25
N LYS A 198 0.91 8.91 12.17
CA LYS A 198 -0.03 7.84 11.80
C LYS A 198 -0.01 6.68 12.82
N GLN A 199 1.17 6.33 13.34
CA GLN A 199 1.28 5.39 14.47
C GLN A 199 0.50 5.91 15.68
N ARG A 200 0.63 7.20 16.04
CA ARG A 200 -0.15 7.81 17.14
C ARG A 200 -1.66 7.82 16.87
N ALA A 201 -2.08 7.84 15.61
CA ALA A 201 -3.49 7.73 15.23
C ALA A 201 -4.03 6.28 15.29
N GLY A 202 -3.23 5.30 15.71
CA GLY A 202 -3.65 3.91 15.90
C GLY A 202 -3.23 2.95 14.79
N ALA A 203 -2.24 3.33 13.95
CA ALA A 203 -1.72 2.39 12.95
C ALA A 203 -0.95 1.24 13.61
N ALA A 204 -1.21 0.00 13.14
CA ALA A 204 -0.57 -1.23 13.58
C ALA A 204 0.62 -1.63 12.69
N ALA A 205 0.65 -1.16 11.44
CA ALA A 205 1.74 -1.37 10.49
C ALA A 205 1.75 -0.28 9.42
N ALA A 206 2.82 -0.21 8.65
CA ALA A 206 2.91 0.65 7.48
C ALA A 206 3.30 -0.14 6.22
N VAL A 207 2.70 0.22 5.07
CA VAL A 207 3.13 -0.24 3.75
C VAL A 207 3.75 0.94 3.03
N LEU A 208 5.00 0.81 2.61
CA LEU A 208 5.68 1.83 1.82
C LEU A 208 5.30 1.71 0.35
N ASN A 209 5.09 2.83 -0.30
CA ASN A 209 5.12 2.88 -1.75
C ASN A 209 6.54 2.61 -2.26
N HIS A 210 6.66 2.25 -3.53
CA HIS A 210 7.94 1.98 -4.18
C HIS A 210 8.93 3.12 -3.99
N ASP A 211 10.17 2.75 -3.67
CA ASP A 211 11.34 3.64 -3.63
C ASP A 211 12.60 2.79 -3.73
N THR A 212 13.75 3.40 -4.02
CA THR A 212 15.01 2.66 -4.06
C THR A 212 15.39 2.14 -2.67
N PRO A 213 16.05 0.98 -2.55
CA PRO A 213 16.50 0.45 -1.26
C PRO A 213 17.34 1.46 -0.45
N ALA A 214 18.16 2.28 -1.11
CA ALA A 214 18.93 3.33 -0.46
C ALA A 214 18.05 4.42 0.17
N SER A 215 17.00 4.84 -0.53
CA SER A 215 16.01 5.80 -0.04
C SER A 215 15.21 5.21 1.13
N VAL A 216 14.75 3.96 1.01
CA VAL A 216 14.07 3.24 2.11
C VAL A 216 14.96 3.15 3.34
N ALA A 217 16.25 2.78 3.19
CA ALA A 217 17.19 2.75 4.31
C ALA A 217 17.36 4.12 4.98
N GLY A 218 17.44 5.18 4.18
CA GLY A 218 17.47 6.57 4.69
C GLY A 218 16.21 6.94 5.47
N PHE A 219 15.05 6.58 4.93
CA PHE A 219 13.75 6.79 5.57
C PHE A 219 13.65 6.02 6.89
N MET A 220 14.03 4.72 6.93
CA MET A 220 13.99 3.89 8.13
C MET A 220 14.91 4.43 9.25
N ARG A 221 16.11 4.95 8.91
CA ARG A 221 16.92 5.68 9.90
C ARG A 221 16.22 6.92 10.45
N GLY A 222 15.43 7.60 9.63
CA GLY A 222 14.60 8.72 10.05
C GLY A 222 13.46 8.31 10.98
N THR A 223 12.79 7.19 10.71
CA THR A 223 11.70 6.68 11.55
C THR A 223 12.19 6.21 12.91
N ALA A 224 13.37 5.61 13.00
CA ALA A 224 14.00 5.25 14.27
C ALA A 224 14.22 6.49 15.19
N LYS A 225 14.61 7.63 14.61
CA LYS A 225 14.81 8.88 15.37
C LYS A 225 13.50 9.45 15.93
N VAL A 226 12.36 9.16 15.34
CA VAL A 226 11.05 9.61 15.82
C VAL A 226 10.32 8.56 16.66
N GLY A 227 10.99 7.45 16.99
CA GLY A 227 10.45 6.39 17.85
C GLY A 227 9.36 5.54 17.20
N LEU A 228 9.47 5.27 15.89
CA LEU A 228 8.56 4.33 15.23
C LEU A 228 8.77 2.92 15.77
N THR A 229 7.68 2.23 16.14
CA THR A 229 7.69 0.87 16.69
C THR A 229 6.86 -0.12 15.87
N ILE A 230 6.01 0.39 14.97
CA ILE A 230 5.20 -0.49 14.09
C ILE A 230 6.05 -1.09 12.98
N PRO A 231 5.75 -2.34 12.57
CA PRO A 231 6.43 -2.98 11.44
C PRO A 231 6.17 -2.22 10.14
N VAL A 232 7.18 -2.25 9.27
CA VAL A 232 7.14 -1.61 7.95
C VAL A 232 7.30 -2.67 6.87
N ILE A 233 6.41 -2.64 5.87
CA ILE A 233 6.40 -3.52 4.71
C ILE A 233 6.80 -2.69 3.50
N ALA A 234 7.86 -3.08 2.80
CA ALA A 234 8.38 -2.35 1.65
C ALA A 234 7.85 -2.91 0.33
N ALA A 235 7.51 -2.04 -0.63
CA ALA A 235 7.02 -2.49 -1.92
C ALA A 235 8.16 -3.00 -2.81
N VAL A 236 7.94 -4.12 -3.49
CA VAL A 236 8.81 -4.73 -4.51
C VAL A 236 8.05 -4.79 -5.82
N ALA A 237 8.66 -4.29 -6.89
CA ALA A 237 8.06 -4.29 -8.21
C ALA A 237 8.57 -5.46 -9.06
N VAL A 238 7.66 -6.19 -9.71
CA VAL A 238 8.00 -7.23 -10.68
C VAL A 238 7.51 -6.88 -12.07
N PHE A 239 8.36 -7.07 -13.08
CA PHE A 239 8.04 -6.88 -14.48
C PHE A 239 8.70 -7.97 -15.34
N THR A 240 8.02 -8.40 -16.40
CA THR A 240 8.42 -9.53 -17.24
C THR A 240 8.22 -9.26 -18.73
N ASP A 241 7.61 -8.13 -19.07
CA ASP A 241 7.36 -7.67 -20.44
C ASP A 241 7.35 -6.13 -20.48
N GLU A 242 7.35 -5.57 -21.70
CA GLU A 242 7.35 -4.12 -21.90
C GLU A 242 6.14 -3.43 -21.27
N ARG A 243 4.96 -4.07 -21.32
CA ARG A 243 3.73 -3.51 -20.75
C ARG A 243 3.82 -3.42 -19.23
N SER A 244 4.32 -4.46 -18.57
CA SER A 244 4.49 -4.46 -17.12
C SER A 244 5.57 -3.47 -16.69
N ALA A 245 6.70 -3.38 -17.41
CA ALA A 245 7.73 -2.37 -17.14
C ALA A 245 7.21 -0.94 -17.30
N ALA A 246 6.43 -0.66 -18.37
CA ALA A 246 5.81 0.63 -18.60
C ALA A 246 4.76 0.97 -17.52
N ALA A 247 3.97 0.00 -17.07
CA ALA A 247 2.97 0.20 -16.03
C ALA A 247 3.61 0.57 -14.68
N ILE A 248 4.74 -0.05 -14.35
CA ILE A 248 5.48 0.22 -13.12
C ILE A 248 6.18 1.58 -13.17
N SER A 249 6.75 1.96 -14.32
CA SER A 249 7.52 3.20 -14.48
C SER A 249 6.71 4.49 -14.23
N VAL A 250 5.37 4.41 -14.22
CA VAL A 250 4.49 5.55 -13.91
C VAL A 250 4.08 5.62 -12.44
N LEU A 251 4.51 4.65 -11.62
CA LEU A 251 4.24 4.67 -10.18
C LEU A 251 5.08 5.75 -9.49
N PRO A 252 4.48 6.59 -8.65
CA PRO A 252 5.21 7.64 -7.96
C PRO A 252 6.28 7.06 -7.02
N GLY A 253 7.50 7.59 -7.13
CA GLY A 253 8.63 7.19 -6.27
C GLY A 253 9.45 6.03 -6.82
N LEU A 254 8.97 5.33 -7.85
CA LEU A 254 9.71 4.25 -8.48
C LEU A 254 10.49 4.76 -9.71
N GLU A 255 11.81 4.80 -9.59
CA GLU A 255 12.73 5.04 -10.69
C GLU A 255 13.35 3.70 -11.11
N LEU A 256 12.78 3.08 -12.15
CA LEU A 256 13.35 1.85 -12.71
C LEU A 256 14.70 2.16 -13.39
N ASP A 257 15.74 1.41 -13.01
CA ASP A 257 16.98 1.40 -13.78
C ASP A 257 16.73 0.87 -15.20
N GLN A 258 16.81 1.76 -16.17
CA GLN A 258 16.57 1.44 -17.59
C GLN A 258 17.56 0.40 -18.13
N ALA A 259 18.75 0.31 -17.57
CA ALA A 259 19.70 -0.74 -17.94
C ALA A 259 19.25 -2.11 -17.39
N ALA A 260 18.73 -2.16 -16.16
CA ALA A 260 18.13 -3.37 -15.60
C ALA A 260 16.90 -3.81 -16.39
N VAL A 261 16.01 -2.87 -16.75
CA VAL A 261 14.83 -3.17 -17.59
C VAL A 261 15.26 -3.81 -18.90
N ARG A 262 16.22 -3.20 -19.62
CA ARG A 262 16.71 -3.77 -20.87
C ARG A 262 17.33 -5.15 -20.69
N ARG A 263 18.10 -5.40 -19.62
CA ARG A 263 18.68 -6.72 -19.34
C ARG A 263 17.63 -7.79 -19.10
N VAL A 264 16.60 -7.47 -18.32
CA VAL A 264 15.48 -8.39 -18.05
C VAL A 264 14.73 -8.71 -19.32
N LEU A 265 14.33 -7.69 -20.10
CA LEU A 265 13.51 -7.87 -21.30
C LEU A 265 14.28 -8.52 -22.46
N ALA A 266 15.60 -8.37 -22.52
CA ALA A 266 16.45 -9.00 -23.51
C ALA A 266 16.90 -10.43 -23.12
N SER A 267 16.54 -10.92 -21.94
CA SER A 267 16.84 -12.27 -21.50
C SER A 267 16.13 -13.32 -22.38
N PRO A 268 16.73 -14.50 -22.63
CA PRO A 268 16.02 -15.62 -23.24
C PRO A 268 14.75 -16.03 -22.49
N ASP A 269 14.71 -15.83 -21.17
CA ASP A 269 13.53 -15.99 -20.32
C ASP A 269 13.31 -14.71 -19.49
N PRO A 270 12.53 -13.74 -19.99
CA PRO A 270 12.27 -12.50 -19.27
C PRO A 270 11.46 -12.71 -17.98
N VAL A 271 10.67 -13.80 -17.88
CA VAL A 271 9.91 -14.12 -16.66
C VAL A 271 10.85 -14.52 -15.54
N ALA A 272 11.71 -15.50 -15.78
CA ALA A 272 12.71 -15.91 -14.78
C ALA A 272 13.66 -14.77 -14.41
N ALA A 273 14.08 -13.96 -15.39
CA ALA A 273 14.94 -12.80 -15.15
C ALA A 273 14.25 -11.71 -14.33
N GLY A 274 12.97 -11.42 -14.58
CA GLY A 274 12.18 -10.46 -13.82
C GLY A 274 11.94 -10.90 -12.37
N ILE A 275 11.64 -12.19 -12.16
CA ILE A 275 11.51 -12.77 -10.81
C ILE A 275 12.85 -12.71 -10.08
N ALA A 276 13.97 -13.04 -10.74
CA ALA A 276 15.29 -12.97 -10.13
C ALA A 276 15.68 -11.54 -9.74
N PHE A 277 15.39 -10.56 -10.59
CA PHE A 277 15.60 -9.13 -10.30
C PHE A 277 14.79 -8.66 -9.09
N ALA A 278 13.51 -8.97 -9.05
CA ALA A 278 12.63 -8.59 -7.95
C ALA A 278 12.98 -9.30 -6.62
N ALA A 279 13.44 -10.56 -6.68
CA ALA A 279 13.91 -11.29 -5.50
C ALA A 279 15.19 -10.66 -4.89
N GLU A 280 16.11 -10.16 -5.73
CA GLU A 280 17.30 -9.44 -5.25
C GLU A 280 16.93 -8.11 -4.58
N GLU A 281 15.94 -7.38 -5.14
CA GLU A 281 15.40 -6.18 -4.51
C GLU A 281 14.74 -6.51 -3.16
N ALA A 282 13.92 -7.56 -3.09
CA ALA A 282 13.30 -8.04 -1.86
C ALA A 282 14.34 -8.37 -0.78
N ARG A 283 15.42 -9.09 -1.15
CA ARG A 283 16.54 -9.40 -0.26
C ARG A 283 17.17 -8.13 0.30
N THR A 284 17.44 -7.17 -0.56
CA THR A 284 18.06 -5.91 -0.15
C THR A 284 17.15 -5.13 0.81
N LEU A 285 15.85 -5.06 0.53
CA LEU A 285 14.88 -4.37 1.39
C LEU A 285 14.71 -5.07 2.74
N LEU A 286 14.62 -6.40 2.77
CA LEU A 286 14.50 -7.19 4.01
C LEU A 286 15.75 -7.11 4.90
N SER A 287 16.90 -6.78 4.33
CA SER A 287 18.12 -6.53 5.12
C SER A 287 18.14 -5.18 5.85
N ILE A 288 17.18 -4.27 5.54
CA ILE A 288 17.11 -2.95 6.15
C ILE A 288 16.46 -3.06 7.54
N PRO A 289 17.12 -2.62 8.63
CA PRO A 289 16.55 -2.66 9.97
C PRO A 289 15.17 -1.98 10.06
N GLY A 290 14.17 -2.70 10.58
CA GLY A 290 12.80 -2.24 10.73
C GLY A 290 11.89 -2.52 9.52
N VAL A 291 12.40 -3.02 8.42
CA VAL A 291 11.60 -3.63 7.35
C VAL A 291 11.29 -5.07 7.74
N ALA A 292 10.01 -5.35 7.95
CA ALA A 292 9.53 -6.63 8.46
C ALA A 292 8.98 -7.55 7.38
N GLY A 293 8.71 -7.03 6.19
CA GLY A 293 8.16 -7.80 5.07
C GLY A 293 8.19 -7.01 3.78
N VAL A 294 7.78 -7.67 2.71
CA VAL A 294 7.65 -7.06 1.38
C VAL A 294 6.23 -7.15 0.84
N ASN A 295 5.82 -6.13 0.08
CA ASN A 295 4.60 -6.12 -0.71
C ASN A 295 4.95 -6.32 -2.19
N ILE A 296 4.66 -7.50 -2.72
CA ILE A 296 4.89 -7.82 -4.14
C ILE A 296 3.81 -7.15 -4.96
N SER A 297 4.19 -6.16 -5.75
CA SER A 297 3.27 -5.36 -6.53
C SER A 297 3.66 -5.26 -8.01
N GLY A 298 2.81 -4.60 -8.79
CA GLY A 298 3.01 -4.44 -10.21
C GLY A 298 2.41 -5.58 -11.04
N LEU A 299 2.96 -5.77 -12.22
CA LEU A 299 2.63 -6.76 -13.23
C LEU A 299 1.24 -6.60 -13.88
N ALA A 300 1.05 -5.48 -14.58
CA ALA A 300 -0.02 -5.34 -15.57
C ALA A 300 0.41 -6.01 -16.90
N SER A 301 0.61 -7.33 -16.90
CA SER A 301 1.07 -8.08 -18.07
C SER A 301 0.03 -8.14 -19.19
N ALA A 302 0.50 -8.13 -20.44
CA ALA A 302 -0.34 -8.41 -21.62
C ALA A 302 -0.91 -9.83 -21.63
N ARG A 303 -0.34 -10.74 -20.83
CA ARG A 303 -0.74 -12.16 -20.73
C ARG A 303 -1.90 -12.40 -19.75
N GLY A 304 -2.47 -11.34 -19.16
CA GLY A 304 -3.66 -11.39 -18.31
C GLY A 304 -3.38 -11.58 -16.81
N TYR A 305 -4.47 -11.57 -16.04
CA TYR A 305 -4.43 -11.49 -14.57
C TYR A 305 -3.90 -12.77 -13.90
N GLU A 306 -4.31 -13.95 -14.39
CA GLU A 306 -3.84 -15.22 -13.81
C GLU A 306 -2.35 -15.46 -14.07
N PHE A 307 -1.85 -15.06 -15.24
CA PHE A 307 -0.41 -15.09 -15.51
C PHE A 307 0.34 -14.16 -14.53
N ALA A 308 -0.16 -12.93 -14.34
CA ALA A 308 0.40 -11.99 -13.40
C ALA A 308 0.40 -12.55 -11.96
N ALA A 309 -0.68 -13.22 -11.56
CA ALA A 309 -0.77 -13.87 -10.25
C ALA A 309 0.27 -14.99 -10.10
N ARG A 310 0.46 -15.85 -11.11
CA ARG A 310 1.48 -16.90 -11.08
C ARG A 310 2.90 -16.34 -10.93
N VAL A 311 3.25 -15.30 -11.69
CA VAL A 311 4.57 -14.66 -11.54
C VAL A 311 4.79 -14.10 -10.14
N LYS A 312 3.76 -13.46 -9.56
CA LYS A 312 3.83 -12.98 -8.16
C LYS A 312 3.95 -14.15 -7.18
N ALA A 313 3.24 -15.25 -7.43
CA ALA A 313 3.32 -16.44 -6.59
C ALA A 313 4.71 -17.10 -6.64
N ASP A 314 5.32 -17.19 -7.83
CA ASP A 314 6.68 -17.72 -7.99
C ASP A 314 7.72 -16.85 -7.27
N LEU A 315 7.57 -15.51 -7.36
CA LEU A 315 8.41 -14.58 -6.61
C LEU A 315 8.19 -14.72 -5.09
N ALA A 316 6.93 -14.81 -4.65
CA ALA A 316 6.58 -14.98 -3.24
C ALA A 316 7.19 -16.26 -2.66
N GLN A 317 7.07 -17.38 -3.39
CA GLN A 317 7.68 -18.65 -2.99
C GLN A 317 9.20 -18.53 -2.87
N ARG A 318 9.86 -17.91 -3.83
CA ARG A 318 11.31 -17.71 -3.80
C ARG A 318 11.77 -16.85 -2.61
N VAL A 319 11.05 -15.78 -2.28
CA VAL A 319 11.34 -14.97 -1.09
C VAL A 319 11.11 -15.78 0.19
N ARG A 320 10.05 -16.58 0.24
CA ARG A 320 9.74 -17.43 1.40
C ARG A 320 10.80 -18.49 1.63
N ASP A 321 11.26 -19.15 0.58
CA ASP A 321 12.32 -20.19 0.67
C ASP A 321 13.63 -19.61 1.22
N GLU A 322 13.90 -18.32 0.98
CA GLU A 322 15.12 -17.66 1.42
C GLU A 322 15.01 -17.07 2.85
N PHE A 323 13.85 -16.56 3.25
CA PHE A 323 13.66 -15.77 4.48
C PHE A 323 12.62 -16.35 5.46
N GLY A 324 11.86 -17.38 5.06
CA GLY A 324 10.73 -17.88 5.84
C GLY A 324 11.13 -18.54 7.16
N GLU A 325 12.23 -19.30 7.19
CA GLU A 325 12.68 -20.00 8.39
C GLU A 325 13.04 -19.07 9.56
N GLY A 326 13.61 -17.88 9.26
CA GLY A 326 13.92 -16.88 10.30
C GLY A 326 12.73 -16.03 10.74
N HIS A 327 11.64 -16.03 10.00
CA HIS A 327 10.47 -15.22 10.30
C HIS A 327 9.50 -15.91 11.28
N ASP A 328 9.44 -17.23 11.27
CA ASP A 328 8.58 -18.02 12.17
C ASP A 328 9.10 -18.03 13.62
N ASP A 329 10.41 -17.88 13.83
CA ASP A 329 11.03 -17.80 15.16
C ASP A 329 10.80 -16.45 15.88
N ALA A 330 10.31 -15.41 15.16
CA ALA A 330 10.04 -14.07 15.70
C ALA A 330 8.55 -13.84 16.04
N ARG A 331 7.69 -14.87 15.96
CA ARG A 331 6.24 -14.83 16.26
C ARG A 331 5.90 -15.10 17.73
#